data_fdededb64f4dcaa61803b6d19252c4ce
#
_entry.id   fdededb64f4dcaa61803b6d19252c4ce
#
_cell.length_a   1.000
_cell.length_b   1.000
_cell.length_c   1.000
_cell.angle_alpha   90.00
_cell.angle_beta   90.00
_cell.angle_gamma   90.00
#
_symmetry.space_group_name_H-M   'P 1'
#
loop_
_entity.id
_entity.type
_entity.pdbx_description
1 polymer ?
#
loop_
_entity_poly.entity_id
_entity_poly.type
_entity_poly.pdbx_seq_one_letter_code
_entity_poly.pdbx_strand_id
1 'polypeptide(L)'
;MISASLVKELREKSGAGMLDCKKALEANDGNIEASIDWLREKGISKAAKKADRIAAEGLAAVLIEGNKAVVVEVNSETDFVAKNEGFRGLVNTILKTIINSDAKTVEEALQLPTEEGTLNDVIVSKTATIGEKLSLRRFKKVEKKDSESFGEYIHMGGKIAVLTVVDNASSEVAKDVSMHAAAMRPKYVKRSDVPTEEIEKERVVLKEQAVNEGKPAEIAEKMVNGRIN
;
A
#
# COMPACT_ATOMS: atom_id res chain seq x y z
N MET A 1 -7.27 1.06 -43.93
CA MET A 1 -5.95 1.39 -43.35
C MET A 1 -6.19 2.26 -42.12
N ILE A 2 -5.70 1.88 -40.95
CA ILE A 2 -5.92 2.64 -39.71
C ILE A 2 -5.09 3.92 -39.73
N SER A 3 -5.74 5.08 -39.50
CA SER A 3 -5.05 6.37 -39.48
C SER A 3 -4.28 6.62 -38.18
N ALA A 4 -3.20 7.40 -38.26
CA ALA A 4 -2.43 7.77 -37.06
C ALA A 4 -3.26 8.59 -36.04
N SER A 5 -4.23 9.38 -36.53
CA SER A 5 -5.16 10.14 -35.69
C SER A 5 -6.05 9.22 -34.87
N LEU A 6 -6.57 8.15 -35.47
CA LEU A 6 -7.43 7.18 -34.80
C LEU A 6 -6.66 6.40 -33.71
N VAL A 7 -5.40 6.04 -34.00
CA VAL A 7 -4.50 5.42 -33.01
C VAL A 7 -4.24 6.35 -31.83
N LYS A 8 -4.02 7.65 -32.10
CA LYS A 8 -3.83 8.67 -31.07
C LYS A 8 -5.08 8.82 -30.19
N GLU A 9 -6.26 8.90 -30.81
CA GLU A 9 -7.53 8.99 -30.09
C GLU A 9 -7.76 7.78 -29.16
N LEU A 10 -7.58 6.56 -29.68
CA LEU A 10 -7.71 5.37 -28.86
C LEU A 10 -6.70 5.33 -27.70
N ARG A 11 -5.46 5.81 -27.95
CA ARG A 11 -4.45 5.90 -26.90
C ARG A 11 -4.84 6.89 -25.80
N GLU A 12 -5.37 8.05 -26.16
CA GLU A 12 -5.82 9.06 -25.20
C GLU A 12 -6.97 8.52 -24.34
N LYS A 13 -7.89 7.75 -24.92
CA LYS A 13 -9.03 7.13 -24.22
C LYS A 13 -8.64 5.92 -23.37
N SER A 14 -7.73 5.08 -23.82
CA SER A 14 -7.41 3.79 -23.17
C SER A 14 -6.14 3.81 -22.32
N GLY A 15 -5.26 4.80 -22.50
CA GLY A 15 -3.93 4.83 -21.91
C GLY A 15 -2.99 3.72 -22.38
N ALA A 16 -3.42 2.87 -23.32
CA ALA A 16 -2.63 1.75 -23.83
C ALA A 16 -1.46 2.21 -24.72
N GLY A 17 -0.47 1.33 -24.93
CA GLY A 17 0.66 1.59 -25.81
C GLY A 17 0.24 1.75 -27.27
N MET A 18 0.94 2.61 -28.05
CA MET A 18 0.60 2.94 -29.43
C MET A 18 0.48 1.69 -30.34
N LEU A 19 1.38 0.71 -30.17
CA LEU A 19 1.33 -0.53 -30.95
C LEU A 19 0.13 -1.41 -30.57
N ASP A 20 -0.27 -1.44 -29.31
CA ASP A 20 -1.44 -2.19 -28.86
C ASP A 20 -2.72 -1.51 -29.36
N CYS A 21 -2.79 -0.17 -29.33
CA CYS A 21 -3.91 0.58 -29.92
C CYS A 21 -4.05 0.32 -31.42
N LYS A 22 -2.93 0.33 -32.17
CA LYS A 22 -2.95 0.02 -33.60
C LYS A 22 -3.50 -1.39 -33.86
N LYS A 23 -2.99 -2.41 -33.13
CA LYS A 23 -3.45 -3.80 -33.25
C LYS A 23 -4.93 -3.96 -32.88
N ALA A 24 -5.38 -3.26 -31.85
CA ALA A 24 -6.79 -3.29 -31.45
C ALA A 24 -7.69 -2.72 -32.54
N LEU A 25 -7.31 -1.58 -33.14
CA LEU A 25 -8.06 -0.98 -34.25
C LEU A 25 -8.03 -1.84 -35.51
N GLU A 26 -6.91 -2.48 -35.83
CA GLU A 26 -6.83 -3.42 -36.95
C GLU A 26 -7.72 -4.65 -36.74
N ALA A 27 -7.81 -5.18 -35.51
CA ALA A 27 -8.65 -6.33 -35.17
C ALA A 27 -10.15 -6.01 -35.13
N ASN A 28 -10.53 -4.72 -34.99
CA ASN A 28 -11.91 -4.26 -34.85
C ASN A 28 -12.34 -3.27 -35.94
N ASP A 29 -11.70 -3.32 -37.11
CA ASP A 29 -12.03 -2.52 -38.29
C ASP A 29 -12.12 -0.99 -38.03
N GLY A 30 -11.30 -0.51 -37.09
CA GLY A 30 -11.24 0.91 -36.71
C GLY A 30 -12.32 1.34 -35.71
N ASN A 31 -13.12 0.43 -35.17
CA ASN A 31 -14.14 0.75 -34.16
C ASN A 31 -13.46 1.01 -32.82
N ILE A 32 -13.57 2.24 -32.29
CA ILE A 32 -12.94 2.67 -31.04
C ILE A 32 -13.46 1.89 -29.82
N GLU A 33 -14.80 1.73 -29.72
CA GLU A 33 -15.41 1.08 -28.55
C GLU A 33 -15.03 -0.41 -28.49
N ALA A 34 -15.21 -1.13 -29.60
CA ALA A 34 -14.79 -2.53 -29.69
C ALA A 34 -13.27 -2.69 -29.45
N SER A 35 -12.45 -1.71 -29.85
CA SER A 35 -11.02 -1.71 -29.60
C SER A 35 -10.67 -1.48 -28.13
N ILE A 36 -11.45 -0.71 -27.39
CA ILE A 36 -11.29 -0.56 -25.92
C ILE A 36 -11.59 -1.89 -25.24
N ASP A 37 -12.67 -2.56 -25.58
CA ASP A 37 -13.02 -3.87 -25.03
C ASP A 37 -11.96 -4.93 -25.35
N TRP A 38 -11.47 -4.95 -26.58
CA TRP A 38 -10.37 -5.83 -27.00
C TRP A 38 -9.09 -5.56 -26.20
N LEU A 39 -8.74 -4.28 -25.97
CA LEU A 39 -7.60 -3.90 -25.15
C LEU A 39 -7.77 -4.33 -23.68
N ARG A 40 -9.00 -4.24 -23.16
CA ARG A 40 -9.34 -4.71 -21.80
C ARG A 40 -9.14 -6.21 -21.66
N GLU A 41 -9.69 -7.01 -22.60
CA GLU A 41 -9.51 -8.47 -22.61
C GLU A 41 -8.02 -8.87 -22.71
N LYS A 42 -7.28 -8.22 -23.61
CA LYS A 42 -5.83 -8.44 -23.75
C LYS A 42 -5.06 -7.98 -22.52
N GLY A 43 -5.52 -6.92 -21.85
CA GLY A 43 -4.97 -6.44 -20.58
C GLY A 43 -5.09 -7.47 -19.47
N ILE A 44 -6.24 -8.12 -19.33
CA ILE A 44 -6.47 -9.22 -18.38
C ILE A 44 -5.45 -10.36 -18.64
N SER A 45 -5.29 -10.76 -19.91
CA SER A 45 -4.32 -11.81 -20.28
C SER A 45 -2.86 -11.42 -19.98
N LYS A 46 -2.49 -10.15 -20.21
CA LYS A 46 -1.15 -9.63 -19.89
C LYS A 46 -0.90 -9.56 -18.39
N ALA A 47 -1.90 -9.14 -17.61
CA ALA A 47 -1.80 -9.07 -16.16
C ALA A 47 -1.68 -10.47 -15.55
N ALA A 48 -2.47 -11.44 -16.03
CA ALA A 48 -2.39 -12.83 -15.59
C ALA A 48 -1.00 -13.43 -15.78
N LYS A 49 -0.33 -13.15 -16.91
CA LYS A 49 1.06 -13.62 -17.16
C LYS A 49 2.10 -13.00 -16.21
N LYS A 50 1.74 -11.96 -15.48
CA LYS A 50 2.61 -11.29 -14.49
C LYS A 50 2.27 -11.65 -13.05
N ALA A 51 1.21 -12.44 -12.83
CA ALA A 51 0.69 -12.72 -11.50
C ALA A 51 1.75 -13.33 -10.55
N ASP A 52 2.66 -14.14 -11.06
CA ASP A 52 3.70 -14.82 -10.29
C ASP A 52 5.00 -14.00 -10.11
N ARG A 53 5.07 -12.78 -10.69
CA ARG A 53 6.25 -11.94 -10.55
C ARG A 53 6.34 -11.36 -9.15
N ILE A 54 7.57 -11.11 -8.70
CA ILE A 54 7.82 -10.46 -7.40
C ILE A 54 7.62 -8.95 -7.57
N ALA A 55 6.70 -8.38 -6.79
CA ALA A 55 6.46 -6.95 -6.68
C ALA A 55 6.81 -6.52 -5.24
N ALA A 56 8.08 -6.13 -5.02
CA ALA A 56 8.64 -5.79 -3.70
C ALA A 56 8.83 -4.28 -3.51
N GLU A 57 8.72 -3.51 -4.57
CA GLU A 57 8.74 -2.05 -4.57
C GLU A 57 7.30 -1.49 -4.50
N GLY A 58 7.15 -0.18 -4.55
CA GLY A 58 5.84 0.46 -4.55
C GLY A 58 5.76 1.63 -3.57
N LEU A 59 4.54 1.93 -3.14
CA LEU A 59 4.25 3.03 -2.21
C LEU A 59 3.33 2.58 -1.08
N ALA A 60 3.60 3.13 0.11
CA ALA A 60 2.64 3.24 1.19
C ALA A 60 2.09 4.67 1.21
N ALA A 61 0.78 4.80 1.43
CA ALA A 61 0.10 6.10 1.43
C ALA A 61 -1.02 6.14 2.47
N VAL A 62 -1.38 7.34 2.89
CA VAL A 62 -2.45 7.61 3.86
C VAL A 62 -3.45 8.57 3.23
N LEU A 63 -4.73 8.40 3.59
CA LEU A 63 -5.79 9.36 3.33
C LEU A 63 -6.59 9.55 4.60
N ILE A 64 -6.83 10.80 4.98
CA ILE A 64 -7.66 11.19 6.12
C ILE A 64 -8.83 12.01 5.61
N GLU A 65 -10.05 11.61 5.94
CA GLU A 65 -11.29 12.33 5.64
C GLU A 65 -12.17 12.39 6.90
N GLY A 66 -12.22 13.55 7.53
CA GLY A 66 -12.99 13.76 8.76
C GLY A 66 -12.50 12.87 9.91
N ASN A 67 -13.36 11.96 10.37
CA ASN A 67 -13.06 11.01 11.45
C ASN A 67 -12.59 9.63 10.95
N LYS A 68 -12.39 9.47 9.63
CA LYS A 68 -11.92 8.25 9.01
C LYS A 68 -10.53 8.43 8.42
N ALA A 69 -9.74 7.39 8.49
CA ALA A 69 -8.44 7.34 7.84
C ALA A 69 -8.18 5.94 7.29
N VAL A 70 -7.39 5.88 6.22
CA VAL A 70 -6.92 4.64 5.64
C VAL A 70 -5.43 4.74 5.31
N VAL A 71 -4.69 3.70 5.61
CA VAL A 71 -3.32 3.50 5.15
C VAL A 71 -3.30 2.29 4.22
N VAL A 72 -2.62 2.41 3.08
CA VAL A 72 -2.49 1.35 2.08
C VAL A 72 -1.03 1.06 1.76
N GLU A 73 -0.75 -0.16 1.33
CA GLU A 73 0.50 -0.55 0.67
C GLU A 73 0.15 -1.12 -0.70
N VAL A 74 0.65 -0.44 -1.75
CA VAL A 74 0.46 -0.83 -3.15
C VAL A 74 1.83 -1.13 -3.74
N ASN A 75 2.03 -2.34 -4.23
CA ASN A 75 3.31 -2.80 -4.74
C ASN A 75 3.41 -2.72 -6.26
N SER A 76 4.65 -2.53 -6.73
CA SER A 76 5.13 -2.61 -8.10
C SER A 76 6.43 -3.43 -8.17
N GLU A 77 6.88 -3.79 -9.37
CA GLU A 77 8.14 -4.54 -9.54
C GLU A 77 9.35 -3.65 -9.31
N THR A 78 9.30 -2.36 -9.75
CA THR A 78 10.42 -1.41 -9.66
C THR A 78 10.07 -0.11 -8.94
N ASP A 79 11.09 0.56 -8.42
CA ASP A 79 10.96 1.89 -7.81
C ASP A 79 10.71 3.01 -8.85
N PHE A 80 11.01 2.77 -10.14
CA PHE A 80 10.67 3.69 -11.22
C PHE A 80 9.16 3.83 -11.36
N VAL A 81 8.43 2.71 -11.29
CA VAL A 81 6.96 2.72 -11.33
C VAL A 81 6.38 3.41 -10.11
N ALA A 82 6.97 3.26 -8.93
CA ALA A 82 6.54 3.98 -7.73
C ALA A 82 6.56 5.52 -7.88
N LYS A 83 7.39 6.05 -8.79
CA LYS A 83 7.48 7.49 -9.11
C LYS A 83 6.55 7.90 -10.25
N ASN A 84 5.96 6.96 -10.97
CA ASN A 84 5.09 7.20 -12.13
C ASN A 84 3.75 7.81 -11.70
N GLU A 85 3.29 8.84 -12.41
CA GLU A 85 2.03 9.53 -12.11
C GLU A 85 0.81 8.60 -12.24
N GLY A 86 0.80 7.71 -13.24
CA GLY A 86 -0.27 6.74 -13.43
C GLY A 86 -0.38 5.75 -12.27
N PHE A 87 0.76 5.34 -11.68
CA PHE A 87 0.78 4.50 -10.48
C PHE A 87 0.33 5.28 -9.24
N ARG A 88 0.78 6.52 -9.07
CA ARG A 88 0.31 7.39 -7.97
C ARG A 88 -1.19 7.68 -8.07
N GLY A 89 -1.70 7.88 -9.29
CA GLY A 89 -3.14 7.99 -9.54
C GLY A 89 -3.90 6.73 -9.12
N LEU A 90 -3.38 5.54 -9.43
CA LEU A 90 -3.94 4.27 -8.96
C LEU A 90 -3.98 4.19 -7.42
N VAL A 91 -2.88 4.56 -6.73
CA VAL A 91 -2.83 4.59 -5.25
C VAL A 91 -3.91 5.51 -4.68
N ASN A 92 -4.11 6.69 -5.27
CA ASN A 92 -5.17 7.62 -4.87
C ASN A 92 -6.57 7.06 -5.11
N THR A 93 -6.81 6.38 -6.24
CA THR A 93 -8.08 5.70 -6.51
C THR A 93 -8.34 4.63 -5.45
N ILE A 94 -7.34 3.80 -5.13
CA ILE A 94 -7.43 2.76 -4.08
C ILE A 94 -7.81 3.37 -2.73
N LEU A 95 -7.12 4.43 -2.30
CA LEU A 95 -7.38 5.13 -1.04
C LEU A 95 -8.83 5.63 -0.97
N LYS A 96 -9.28 6.36 -2.00
CA LYS A 96 -10.64 6.94 -2.06
C LYS A 96 -11.73 5.88 -2.11
N THR A 97 -11.49 4.78 -2.82
CA THR A 97 -12.45 3.68 -2.90
C THR A 97 -12.59 2.97 -1.55
N ILE A 98 -11.47 2.74 -0.86
CA ILE A 98 -11.49 1.98 0.40
C ILE A 98 -12.01 2.81 1.57
N ILE A 99 -11.66 4.10 1.69
CA ILE A 99 -12.02 4.90 2.87
C ILE A 99 -13.53 5.01 3.06
N ASN A 100 -14.29 5.03 1.97
CA ASN A 100 -15.75 5.16 1.96
C ASN A 100 -16.49 3.81 1.88
N SER A 101 -15.78 2.68 2.02
CA SER A 101 -16.35 1.33 1.95
C SER A 101 -16.41 0.65 3.31
N ASP A 102 -17.07 -0.51 3.36
CA ASP A 102 -17.06 -1.40 4.53
C ASP A 102 -16.05 -2.54 4.42
N ALA A 103 -15.23 -2.57 3.38
CA ALA A 103 -14.22 -3.60 3.14
C ALA A 103 -13.24 -3.70 4.32
N LYS A 104 -12.99 -4.94 4.75
CA LYS A 104 -12.07 -5.29 5.85
C LYS A 104 -10.87 -6.08 5.36
N THR A 105 -10.98 -6.76 4.24
CA THR A 105 -9.93 -7.57 3.62
C THR A 105 -9.57 -7.04 2.23
N VAL A 106 -8.41 -7.44 1.74
CA VAL A 106 -7.96 -7.08 0.38
C VAL A 106 -8.91 -7.65 -0.66
N GLU A 107 -9.37 -8.88 -0.47
CA GLU A 107 -10.31 -9.57 -1.35
C GLU A 107 -11.63 -8.79 -1.48
N GLU A 108 -12.17 -8.31 -0.36
CA GLU A 108 -13.36 -7.46 -0.35
C GLU A 108 -13.10 -6.12 -1.03
N ALA A 109 -11.95 -5.50 -0.76
CA ALA A 109 -11.57 -4.22 -1.37
C ALA A 109 -11.46 -4.32 -2.90
N LEU A 110 -10.92 -5.43 -3.41
CA LEU A 110 -10.77 -5.66 -4.85
C LEU A 110 -12.12 -5.76 -5.59
N GLN A 111 -13.21 -6.10 -4.90
CA GLN A 111 -14.56 -6.17 -5.47
C GLN A 111 -15.32 -4.85 -5.38
N LEU A 112 -14.78 -3.81 -4.75
CA LEU A 112 -15.46 -2.52 -4.63
C LEU A 112 -15.68 -1.88 -6.00
N PRO A 113 -16.85 -1.28 -6.23
CA PRO A 113 -17.15 -0.61 -7.49
C PRO A 113 -16.34 0.68 -7.62
N THR A 114 -15.91 0.95 -8.84
CA THR A 114 -15.29 2.18 -9.29
C THR A 114 -15.96 2.66 -10.58
N GLU A 115 -15.58 3.81 -11.11
CA GLU A 115 -16.07 4.30 -12.40
C GLU A 115 -15.67 3.39 -13.58
N GLU A 116 -14.58 2.64 -13.46
CA GLU A 116 -14.01 1.79 -14.51
C GLU A 116 -14.27 0.27 -14.29
N GLY A 117 -15.22 -0.09 -13.43
CA GLY A 117 -15.49 -1.48 -13.03
C GLY A 117 -15.14 -1.75 -11.58
N THR A 118 -14.65 -2.93 -11.23
CA THR A 118 -14.18 -3.21 -9.88
C THR A 118 -12.78 -2.61 -9.64
N LEU A 119 -12.39 -2.42 -8.38
CA LEU A 119 -11.03 -1.98 -8.06
C LEU A 119 -9.97 -2.95 -8.61
N ASN A 120 -10.29 -4.25 -8.66
CA ASN A 120 -9.43 -5.24 -9.32
C ASN A 120 -9.28 -4.95 -10.82
N ASP A 121 -10.37 -4.59 -11.51
CA ASP A 121 -10.31 -4.26 -12.94
C ASP A 121 -9.41 -3.05 -13.21
N VAL A 122 -9.46 -2.03 -12.34
CA VAL A 122 -8.57 -0.87 -12.41
C VAL A 122 -7.11 -1.27 -12.25
N ILE A 123 -6.79 -2.12 -11.24
CA ILE A 123 -5.43 -2.60 -11.00
C ILE A 123 -4.93 -3.43 -12.20
N VAL A 124 -5.76 -4.31 -12.75
CA VAL A 124 -5.45 -5.13 -13.93
C VAL A 124 -5.19 -4.24 -15.16
N SER A 125 -6.03 -3.25 -15.40
CA SER A 125 -5.87 -2.27 -16.49
C SER A 125 -4.54 -1.51 -16.36
N LYS A 126 -4.22 -1.04 -15.16
CA LYS A 126 -2.95 -0.33 -14.91
C LYS A 126 -1.74 -1.26 -15.02
N THR A 127 -1.84 -2.53 -14.57
CA THR A 127 -0.81 -3.56 -14.79
C THR A 127 -0.53 -3.77 -16.27
N ALA A 128 -1.57 -3.80 -17.09
CA ALA A 128 -1.41 -3.96 -18.55
C ALA A 128 -0.76 -2.73 -19.20
N THR A 129 -1.16 -1.52 -18.76
CA THR A 129 -0.70 -0.24 -19.32
C THR A 129 0.72 0.10 -18.89
N ILE A 130 1.03 -0.04 -17.60
CA ILE A 130 2.36 0.25 -17.02
C ILE A 130 3.37 -0.84 -17.39
N GLY A 131 2.89 -2.10 -17.52
CA GLY A 131 3.73 -3.21 -17.93
C GLY A 131 4.41 -3.96 -16.78
N GLU A 132 4.15 -3.61 -15.53
CA GLU A 132 4.62 -4.28 -14.33
C GLU A 132 3.47 -4.89 -13.53
N LYS A 133 3.74 -5.91 -12.71
CA LYS A 133 2.80 -6.42 -11.72
C LYS A 133 2.51 -5.32 -10.70
N LEU A 134 1.24 -4.98 -10.54
CA LEU A 134 0.74 -4.07 -9.51
C LEU A 134 -0.20 -4.84 -8.59
N SER A 135 -0.16 -4.55 -7.30
CA SER A 135 -1.05 -5.20 -6.33
C SER A 135 -1.32 -4.33 -5.11
N LEU A 136 -2.57 -4.32 -4.66
CA LEU A 136 -2.91 -3.89 -3.31
C LEU A 136 -2.48 -5.00 -2.36
N ARG A 137 -1.42 -4.78 -1.59
CA ARG A 137 -0.88 -5.78 -0.67
C ARG A 137 -1.66 -5.85 0.63
N ARG A 138 -1.94 -4.70 1.20
CA ARG A 138 -2.68 -4.56 2.46
C ARG A 138 -3.20 -3.15 2.65
N PHE A 139 -4.18 -3.03 3.53
CA PHE A 139 -4.65 -1.75 4.02
C PHE A 139 -5.15 -1.87 5.46
N LYS A 140 -5.27 -0.73 6.13
CA LYS A 140 -5.94 -0.61 7.42
C LYS A 140 -6.79 0.64 7.42
N LYS A 141 -8.07 0.48 7.74
CA LYS A 141 -8.97 1.60 8.04
C LYS A 141 -9.05 1.82 9.54
N VAL A 142 -9.14 3.07 9.93
CA VAL A 142 -9.27 3.48 11.33
C VAL A 142 -10.28 4.62 11.42
N GLU A 143 -11.13 4.58 12.41
CA GLU A 143 -12.01 5.69 12.80
C GLU A 143 -11.55 6.25 14.14
N LYS A 144 -11.59 7.57 14.27
CA LYS A 144 -11.25 8.27 15.51
C LYS A 144 -12.50 8.82 16.18
N LYS A 145 -12.46 8.95 17.51
CA LYS A 145 -13.41 9.70 18.32
C LYS A 145 -13.11 11.19 18.27
N ASP A 146 -14.03 12.02 18.77
CA ASP A 146 -13.84 13.47 18.81
C ASP A 146 -12.69 13.90 19.72
N SER A 147 -12.40 13.12 20.81
CA SER A 147 -11.25 13.37 21.69
C SER A 147 -9.90 12.95 21.08
N GLU A 148 -9.92 12.24 19.96
CA GLU A 148 -8.72 11.68 19.34
C GLU A 148 -8.29 12.52 18.14
N SER A 149 -6.99 12.52 17.86
CA SER A 149 -6.40 13.13 16.69
C SER A 149 -5.69 12.10 15.83
N PHE A 150 -5.84 12.23 14.49
CA PHE A 150 -4.99 11.53 13.55
C PHE A 150 -3.63 12.22 13.43
N GLY A 151 -2.57 11.42 13.41
CA GLY A 151 -1.26 11.82 12.93
C GLY A 151 -0.90 11.03 11.69
N GLU A 152 -0.32 11.70 10.70
CA GLU A 152 0.24 11.04 9.52
C GLU A 152 1.67 11.46 9.28
N TYR A 153 2.48 10.54 8.79
CA TYR A 153 3.82 10.84 8.33
C TYR A 153 4.20 9.97 7.15
N ILE A 154 4.61 10.61 6.07
CA ILE A 154 5.10 9.96 4.85
C ILE A 154 6.59 10.22 4.72
N HIS A 155 7.38 9.15 4.73
CA HIS A 155 8.83 9.22 4.62
C HIS A 155 9.33 8.73 3.27
N MET A 156 10.38 9.40 2.74
CA MET A 156 11.02 9.06 1.46
C MET A 156 10.02 8.87 0.31
N GLY A 157 9.05 9.78 0.22
CA GLY A 157 8.09 9.80 -0.89
C GLY A 157 7.12 8.60 -0.94
N GLY A 158 6.85 7.97 0.21
CA GLY A 158 5.93 6.83 0.32
C GLY A 158 6.63 5.48 0.52
N LYS A 159 7.93 5.44 0.79
CA LYS A 159 8.61 4.20 1.22
C LYS A 159 8.15 3.74 2.61
N ILE A 160 7.80 4.69 3.46
CA ILE A 160 7.19 4.44 4.77
C ILE A 160 6.01 5.40 4.91
N ALA A 161 4.87 4.87 5.32
CA ALA A 161 3.72 5.66 5.72
C ALA A 161 3.27 5.22 7.12
N VAL A 162 3.03 6.19 7.98
CA VAL A 162 2.56 5.94 9.34
C VAL A 162 1.27 6.72 9.57
N LEU A 163 0.29 6.04 10.13
CA LEU A 163 -0.96 6.61 10.62
C LEU A 163 -1.07 6.28 12.10
N THR A 164 -1.26 7.29 12.94
CA THR A 164 -1.51 7.13 14.38
C THR A 164 -2.85 7.73 14.79
N VAL A 165 -3.41 7.19 15.85
CA VAL A 165 -4.56 7.75 16.57
C VAL A 165 -4.10 8.03 17.99
N VAL A 166 -4.18 9.29 18.41
CA VAL A 166 -3.71 9.73 19.73
C VAL A 166 -4.86 10.38 20.48
N ASP A 167 -5.15 9.89 21.68
CA ASP A 167 -6.22 10.42 22.52
C ASP A 167 -5.78 11.67 23.28
N ASN A 168 -6.68 12.63 23.40
CA ASN A 168 -6.47 13.92 24.12
C ASN A 168 -5.20 14.66 23.70
N ALA A 169 -4.84 14.62 22.42
CA ALA A 169 -3.68 15.33 21.85
C ALA A 169 -4.07 16.13 20.61
N SER A 170 -3.27 17.15 20.30
CA SER A 170 -3.42 17.90 19.04
C SER A 170 -2.96 17.06 17.84
N SER A 171 -3.40 17.41 16.63
CA SER A 171 -2.93 16.79 15.39
C SER A 171 -1.43 16.97 15.17
N GLU A 172 -0.84 18.05 15.69
CA GLU A 172 0.60 18.31 15.63
C GLU A 172 1.36 17.27 16.47
N VAL A 173 0.94 17.04 17.72
CA VAL A 173 1.51 15.99 18.58
C VAL A 173 1.32 14.62 17.97
N ALA A 174 0.15 14.31 17.40
CA ALA A 174 -0.11 13.04 16.73
C ALA A 174 0.82 12.84 15.51
N LYS A 175 1.12 13.90 14.75
CA LYS A 175 2.09 13.87 13.66
C LYS A 175 3.50 13.60 14.16
N ASP A 176 3.94 14.22 15.25
CA ASP A 176 5.25 13.99 15.85
C ASP A 176 5.40 12.54 16.31
N VAL A 177 4.35 11.96 16.91
CA VAL A 177 4.28 10.54 17.26
C VAL A 177 4.41 9.67 16.01
N SER A 178 3.74 10.02 14.91
CA SER A 178 3.86 9.27 13.64
C SER A 178 5.28 9.32 13.08
N MET A 179 5.93 10.48 13.15
CA MET A 179 7.30 10.67 12.69
C MET A 179 8.28 9.85 13.55
N HIS A 180 8.08 9.86 14.87
CA HIS A 180 8.86 9.04 15.80
C HIS A 180 8.67 7.54 15.55
N ALA A 181 7.43 7.09 15.34
CA ALA A 181 7.12 5.71 14.99
C ALA A 181 7.75 5.28 13.66
N ALA A 182 7.81 6.17 12.66
CA ALA A 182 8.51 5.89 11.41
C ALA A 182 10.01 5.63 11.61
N ALA A 183 10.65 6.39 12.52
CA ALA A 183 12.07 6.24 12.84
C ALA A 183 12.33 4.98 13.68
N MET A 184 11.54 4.75 14.71
CA MET A 184 11.75 3.67 15.68
C MET A 184 11.21 2.31 15.24
N ARG A 185 10.25 2.30 14.30
CA ARG A 185 9.61 1.08 13.75
C ARG A 185 9.10 0.13 14.84
N PRO A 186 8.27 0.59 15.79
CA PRO A 186 7.79 -0.24 16.87
C PRO A 186 6.97 -1.40 16.32
N LYS A 187 7.15 -2.58 16.87
CA LYS A 187 6.37 -3.77 16.50
C LYS A 187 4.98 -3.76 17.14
N TYR A 188 4.85 -3.15 18.30
CA TYR A 188 3.65 -3.16 19.14
C TYR A 188 3.29 -1.76 19.60
N VAL A 189 2.02 -1.50 19.81
CA VAL A 189 1.52 -0.21 20.30
C VAL A 189 1.60 -0.13 21.81
N LYS A 190 1.33 -1.26 22.48
CA LYS A 190 1.29 -1.35 23.95
C LYS A 190 2.16 -2.50 24.42
N ARG A 191 2.68 -2.38 25.64
CA ARG A 191 3.40 -3.47 26.30
C ARG A 191 2.57 -4.76 26.40
N SER A 192 1.27 -4.64 26.67
CA SER A 192 0.33 -5.78 26.72
C SER A 192 0.17 -6.51 25.39
N ASP A 193 0.56 -5.92 24.28
CA ASP A 193 0.44 -6.51 22.94
C ASP A 193 1.65 -7.40 22.62
N VAL A 194 2.72 -7.33 23.43
CA VAL A 194 3.92 -8.14 23.23
C VAL A 194 3.64 -9.58 23.67
N PRO A 195 3.82 -10.57 22.80
CA PRO A 195 3.63 -11.98 23.17
C PRO A 195 4.58 -12.39 24.29
N THR A 196 4.06 -13.10 25.28
CA THR A 196 4.85 -13.60 26.41
C THR A 196 6.09 -14.38 25.94
N GLU A 197 5.95 -15.16 24.86
CA GLU A 197 7.06 -15.92 24.26
C GLU A 197 8.20 -15.02 23.78
N GLU A 198 7.91 -13.85 23.18
CA GLU A 198 8.95 -12.87 22.79
C GLU A 198 9.64 -12.28 24.02
N ILE A 199 8.87 -11.96 25.06
CA ILE A 199 9.43 -11.43 26.30
C ILE A 199 10.39 -12.45 26.94
N GLU A 200 9.99 -13.73 27.00
CA GLU A 200 10.83 -14.77 27.60
C GLU A 200 12.08 -15.06 26.76
N LYS A 201 11.99 -15.06 25.44
CA LYS A 201 13.17 -15.16 24.56
C LYS A 201 14.16 -14.02 24.79
N GLU A 202 13.66 -12.78 24.85
CA GLU A 202 14.50 -11.61 25.10
C GLU A 202 15.12 -11.66 26.51
N ARG A 203 14.38 -12.14 27.51
CA ARG A 203 14.86 -12.35 28.89
C ARG A 203 16.07 -13.28 28.92
N VAL A 204 16.03 -14.39 28.18
CA VAL A 204 17.16 -15.34 28.08
C VAL A 204 18.37 -14.66 27.46
N VAL A 205 18.20 -13.97 26.33
CA VAL A 205 19.29 -13.27 25.62
C VAL A 205 19.93 -12.21 26.51
N LEU A 206 19.13 -11.37 27.17
CA LEU A 206 19.64 -10.32 28.06
C LEU A 206 20.37 -10.91 29.29
N LYS A 207 19.91 -12.05 29.79
CA LYS A 207 20.58 -12.75 30.92
C LYS A 207 21.95 -13.28 30.49
N GLU A 208 22.05 -13.94 29.33
CA GLU A 208 23.32 -14.41 28.79
C GLU A 208 24.31 -13.26 28.53
N GLN A 209 23.81 -12.15 27.96
CA GLN A 209 24.63 -10.95 27.75
C GLN A 209 25.21 -10.42 29.09
N ALA A 210 24.37 -10.28 30.11
CA ALA A 210 24.81 -9.80 31.41
C ALA A 210 25.85 -10.74 32.08
N VAL A 211 25.67 -12.05 31.94
CA VAL A 211 26.65 -13.04 32.42
C VAL A 211 27.99 -12.94 31.67
N ASN A 212 27.93 -12.80 30.34
CA ASN A 212 29.11 -12.62 29.50
C ASN A 212 29.87 -11.31 29.80
N GLU A 213 29.14 -10.27 30.24
CA GLU A 213 29.72 -9.03 30.77
C GLU A 213 30.37 -9.19 32.19
N GLY A 214 30.38 -10.40 32.73
CA GLY A 214 30.95 -10.70 34.04
C GLY A 214 30.09 -10.28 35.23
N LYS A 215 28.80 -10.07 35.05
CA LYS A 215 27.92 -9.70 36.15
C LYS A 215 27.49 -10.92 36.96
N PRO A 216 27.48 -10.85 38.32
CA PRO A 216 26.91 -11.90 39.16
C PRO A 216 25.44 -12.20 38.79
N ALA A 217 25.00 -13.44 38.91
CA ALA A 217 23.69 -13.90 38.48
C ALA A 217 22.52 -13.06 39.05
N GLU A 218 22.61 -12.67 40.33
CA GLU A 218 21.58 -11.83 40.98
C GLU A 218 21.51 -10.41 40.37
N ILE A 219 22.66 -9.86 39.99
CA ILE A 219 22.74 -8.53 39.34
C ILE A 219 22.24 -8.64 37.92
N ALA A 220 22.58 -9.70 37.19
CA ALA A 220 22.12 -9.96 35.85
C ALA A 220 20.57 -10.04 35.80
N GLU A 221 19.93 -10.71 36.76
CA GLU A 221 18.49 -10.82 36.82
C GLU A 221 17.78 -9.47 37.08
N LYS A 222 18.31 -8.64 37.96
CA LYS A 222 17.83 -7.28 38.20
C LYS A 222 17.98 -6.39 36.96
N MET A 223 19.11 -6.50 36.25
CA MET A 223 19.37 -5.77 35.00
C MET A 223 18.39 -6.19 33.89
N VAL A 224 18.13 -7.50 33.76
CA VAL A 224 17.15 -8.03 32.78
C VAL A 224 15.79 -7.47 33.05
N ASN A 225 15.30 -7.50 34.28
CA ASN A 225 14.01 -6.95 34.66
C ASN A 225 13.91 -5.43 34.38
N GLY A 226 14.99 -4.68 34.53
CA GLY A 226 15.05 -3.26 34.17
C GLY A 226 15.08 -2.99 32.66
N ARG A 227 15.72 -3.85 31.86
CA ARG A 227 15.86 -3.69 30.41
C ARG A 227 14.60 -4.15 29.64
N ILE A 228 13.86 -5.14 30.16
CA ILE A 228 12.58 -5.61 29.59
C ILE A 228 11.43 -4.63 29.87
N ASN A 229 11.55 -3.84 30.91
CA ASN A 229 10.58 -2.80 31.24
C ASN A 229 10.87 -1.51 30.48
#